data_7810645fda881ea015578cad33a52fa6
#
_entry.id   7810645fda881ea015578cad33a52fa6
#
_cell.length_a   1.000
_cell.length_b   1.000
_cell.length_c   1.000
_cell.angle_alpha   90.00
_cell.angle_beta   90.00
_cell.angle_gamma   90.00
#
_symmetry.space_group_name_H-M   'P 1'
#
loop_
_entity.id
_entity.type
_entity.pdbx_description
1 polymer ?
#
loop_
_entity_poly.entity_id
_entity_poly.type
_entity_poly.pdbx_seq_one_letter_code
_entity_poly.pdbx_strand_id
1 'polypeptide(L)'
;LLRPTPDQPGRFQLAAGERRWRAAQMAQLHEISAVVRNLSDAECYEIALIENIQRQDLSVIDEAQGYANLLEINRYTQDQLSKIIGKSRSHIANFLRLLGLPESVQTLLRDGNLTMGQVRPLIGHPQAALLAKTILSKGLSARQAEALVKTAVSGDAPAAKKPATVEKSADIKA
;
A
#
# COMPACT_ATOMS: atom_id res chain seq x y z
N LEU A 1 22.81 3.86 -12.09
CA LEU A 1 22.58 3.82 -13.53
C LEU A 1 22.46 5.25 -14.06
N LEU A 2 23.17 5.53 -15.14
CA LEU A 2 23.21 6.85 -15.77
C LEU A 2 22.72 6.75 -17.22
N ARG A 3 22.14 7.85 -17.73
CA ARG A 3 21.96 8.05 -19.16
C ARG A 3 22.65 9.33 -19.64
N PRO A 4 23.13 9.40 -20.88
CA PRO A 4 23.63 10.66 -21.44
C PRO A 4 22.51 11.71 -21.47
N THR A 5 22.83 12.96 -21.16
CA THR A 5 21.87 14.07 -21.29
C THR A 5 21.75 14.45 -22.76
N PRO A 6 20.53 14.45 -23.37
CA PRO A 6 20.38 14.65 -24.82
C PRO A 6 21.03 15.91 -25.35
N ASP A 7 20.92 17.03 -24.63
CA ASP A 7 21.32 18.36 -25.09
C ASP A 7 22.68 18.83 -24.51
N GLN A 8 23.38 17.97 -23.76
CA GLN A 8 24.63 18.37 -23.08
C GLN A 8 25.70 17.26 -23.17
N PRO A 9 26.53 17.24 -24.22
CA PRO A 9 27.60 16.28 -24.36
C PRO A 9 28.51 16.22 -23.13
N GLY A 10 28.82 15.02 -22.66
CA GLY A 10 29.69 14.82 -21.47
C GLY A 10 28.95 14.93 -20.13
N ARG A 11 27.67 15.26 -20.11
CA ARG A 11 26.83 15.20 -18.90
C ARG A 11 25.94 14.00 -18.90
N PHE A 12 25.63 13.54 -17.66
CA PHE A 12 24.80 12.36 -17.43
C PHE A 12 23.68 12.69 -16.48
N GLN A 13 22.53 12.10 -16.73
CA GLN A 13 21.38 12.14 -15.84
C GLN A 13 21.30 10.84 -15.05
N LEU A 14 21.01 10.94 -13.76
CA LEU A 14 20.85 9.78 -12.89
C LEU A 14 19.48 9.15 -13.13
N ALA A 15 19.46 7.93 -13.62
CA ALA A 15 18.23 7.14 -13.80
C ALA A 15 17.89 6.29 -12.55
N ALA A 16 18.92 5.81 -11.81
CA ALA A 16 18.75 5.05 -10.57
C ALA A 16 20.02 5.09 -9.71
N GLY A 17 19.88 4.89 -8.39
CA GLY A 17 21.00 4.82 -7.46
C GLY A 17 21.34 6.14 -6.76
N GLU A 18 20.35 7.01 -6.54
CA GLU A 18 20.55 8.32 -5.89
C GLU A 18 21.18 8.20 -4.49
N ARG A 19 20.76 7.22 -3.69
CA ARG A 19 21.31 6.98 -2.35
C ARG A 19 22.82 6.68 -2.39
N ARG A 20 23.25 5.87 -3.37
CA ARG A 20 24.69 5.55 -3.55
C ARG A 20 25.48 6.77 -3.98
N TRP A 21 24.92 7.57 -4.88
CA TRP A 21 25.54 8.82 -5.31
C TRP A 21 25.67 9.82 -4.14
N ARG A 22 24.62 10.00 -3.35
CA ARG A 22 24.67 10.85 -2.14
C ARG A 22 25.67 10.33 -1.11
N ALA A 23 25.72 9.02 -0.89
CA ALA A 23 26.68 8.41 0.03
C ALA A 23 28.12 8.63 -0.43
N ALA A 24 28.39 8.53 -1.74
CA ALA A 24 29.72 8.83 -2.30
C ALA A 24 30.12 10.30 -2.10
N GLN A 25 29.17 11.24 -2.27
CA GLN A 25 29.42 12.66 -1.96
C GLN A 25 29.75 12.88 -0.48
N MET A 26 28.97 12.26 0.43
CA MET A 26 29.24 12.36 1.88
C MET A 26 30.58 11.74 2.26
N ALA A 27 31.00 10.68 1.57
CA ALA A 27 32.31 10.05 1.74
C ALA A 27 33.46 10.79 1.02
N GLN A 28 33.15 11.94 0.37
CA GLN A 28 34.10 12.73 -0.39
C GLN A 28 34.84 11.94 -1.49
N LEU A 29 34.17 10.93 -2.07
CA LEU A 29 34.74 10.20 -3.20
C LEU A 29 34.65 11.03 -4.47
N HIS A 30 35.77 11.22 -5.14
CA HIS A 30 35.84 11.99 -6.38
C HIS A 30 35.31 11.20 -7.59
N GLU A 31 35.37 9.87 -7.53
CA GLU A 31 34.95 8.97 -8.61
C GLU A 31 34.14 7.80 -8.06
N ILE A 32 33.09 7.40 -8.80
CA ILE A 32 32.31 6.21 -8.53
C ILE A 32 32.06 5.46 -9.83
N SER A 33 32.13 4.14 -9.77
CA SER A 33 31.77 3.28 -10.91
C SER A 33 30.29 3.40 -11.24
N ALA A 34 29.96 3.65 -12.50
CA ALA A 34 28.57 3.76 -12.97
C ALA A 34 28.36 2.99 -14.28
N VAL A 35 27.14 2.47 -14.45
CA VAL A 35 26.71 1.89 -15.72
C VAL A 35 26.02 2.98 -16.51
N VAL A 36 26.46 3.23 -17.73
CA VAL A 36 25.86 4.18 -18.66
C VAL A 36 25.07 3.42 -19.72
N ARG A 37 23.79 3.79 -19.91
CA ARG A 37 22.91 3.23 -20.93
C ARG A 37 22.15 4.34 -21.64
N ASN A 38 21.92 4.16 -22.94
CA ASN A 38 21.00 5.02 -23.68
C ASN A 38 19.57 4.59 -23.29
N LEU A 39 18.87 5.47 -22.59
CA LEU A 39 17.52 5.24 -22.10
C LEU A 39 16.62 6.39 -22.55
N SER A 40 15.44 6.07 -23.04
CA SER A 40 14.37 7.02 -23.27
C SER A 40 13.83 7.58 -21.94
N ASP A 41 13.05 8.66 -21.99
CA ASP A 41 12.41 9.21 -20.80
C ASP A 41 11.45 8.20 -20.13
N ALA A 42 10.73 7.42 -20.93
CA ALA A 42 9.83 6.37 -20.44
C ALA A 42 10.60 5.26 -19.69
N GLU A 43 11.73 4.80 -20.24
CA GLU A 43 12.57 3.79 -19.58
C GLU A 43 13.21 4.33 -18.30
N CYS A 44 13.63 5.59 -18.28
CA CYS A 44 14.15 6.21 -17.07
C CYS A 44 13.08 6.31 -15.98
N TYR A 45 11.86 6.71 -16.33
CA TYR A 45 10.74 6.78 -15.40
C TYR A 45 10.37 5.40 -14.86
N GLU A 46 10.32 4.39 -15.72
CA GLU A 46 10.07 3.01 -15.33
C GLU A 46 11.10 2.50 -14.31
N ILE A 47 12.39 2.68 -14.62
CA ILE A 47 13.48 2.25 -13.72
C ILE A 47 13.39 2.95 -12.37
N ALA A 48 13.13 4.26 -12.36
CA ALA A 48 12.98 5.03 -11.13
C ALA A 48 11.78 4.56 -10.32
N LEU A 49 10.66 4.25 -10.99
CA LEU A 49 9.45 3.76 -10.33
C LEU A 49 9.65 2.36 -9.74
N ILE A 50 10.33 1.46 -10.48
CA ILE A 50 10.68 0.11 -9.99
C ILE A 50 11.63 0.21 -8.79
N GLU A 51 12.67 1.07 -8.84
CA GLU A 51 13.57 1.29 -7.71
C GLU A 51 12.79 1.76 -6.47
N ASN A 52 11.88 2.71 -6.67
CA ASN A 52 11.05 3.23 -5.58
C ASN A 52 10.13 2.15 -4.97
N ILE A 53 9.48 1.32 -5.80
CA ILE A 53 8.63 0.21 -5.34
C ILE A 53 9.42 -0.85 -4.56
N GLN A 54 10.71 -1.03 -4.85
CA GLN A 54 11.57 -1.99 -4.14
C GLN A 54 12.07 -1.47 -2.77
N ARG A 55 11.69 -0.26 -2.36
CA ARG A 55 12.05 0.26 -1.04
C ARG A 55 11.27 -0.47 0.05
N GLN A 56 11.94 -0.67 1.19
CA GLN A 56 11.37 -1.39 2.34
C GLN A 56 10.41 -0.53 3.19
N ASP A 57 10.39 0.77 2.96
CA ASP A 57 9.66 1.77 3.74
C ASP A 57 8.34 2.24 3.10
N LEU A 58 7.92 1.60 1.99
CA LEU A 58 6.66 1.92 1.33
C LEU A 58 5.45 1.39 2.11
N SER A 59 4.40 2.19 2.17
CA SER A 59 3.11 1.68 2.61
C SER A 59 2.51 0.73 1.57
N VAL A 60 1.63 -0.16 2.03
CA VAL A 60 0.93 -1.13 1.15
C VAL A 60 0.12 -0.43 0.05
N ILE A 61 -0.42 0.77 0.33
CA ILE A 61 -1.18 1.57 -0.63
C ILE A 61 -0.25 2.23 -1.65
N ASP A 62 0.91 2.73 -1.22
CA ASP A 62 1.87 3.36 -2.14
C ASP A 62 2.49 2.32 -3.09
N GLU A 63 2.75 1.10 -2.59
CA GLU A 63 3.17 -0.02 -3.42
C GLU A 63 2.09 -0.40 -4.45
N ALA A 64 0.81 -0.46 -4.02
CA ALA A 64 -0.31 -0.72 -4.92
C ALA A 64 -0.45 0.36 -6.01
N GLN A 65 -0.29 1.63 -5.65
CA GLN A 65 -0.31 2.75 -6.59
C GLN A 65 0.86 2.67 -7.58
N GLY A 66 2.05 2.29 -7.12
CA GLY A 66 3.20 2.04 -7.98
C GLY A 66 2.92 0.96 -9.02
N TYR A 67 2.28 -0.14 -8.64
CA TYR A 67 1.87 -1.20 -9.58
C TYR A 67 0.84 -0.69 -10.61
N ALA A 68 -0.17 0.07 -10.16
CA ALA A 68 -1.16 0.65 -11.05
C ALA A 68 -0.51 1.58 -12.10
N ASN A 69 0.39 2.45 -11.67
CA ASN A 69 1.11 3.38 -12.55
C ASN A 69 1.95 2.63 -13.59
N LEU A 70 2.67 1.56 -13.19
CA LEU A 70 3.46 0.75 -14.14
C LEU A 70 2.59 0.05 -15.19
N LEU A 71 1.43 -0.49 -14.78
CA LEU A 71 0.48 -1.12 -15.70
C LEU A 71 -0.07 -0.12 -16.72
N GLU A 72 -0.42 1.09 -16.27
CA GLU A 72 -1.02 2.12 -17.12
C GLU A 72 0.00 2.72 -18.09
N ILE A 73 1.15 3.18 -17.60
CA ILE A 73 2.16 3.91 -18.40
C ILE A 73 2.79 2.99 -19.44
N ASN A 74 3.18 1.78 -19.04
CA ASN A 74 3.91 0.86 -19.91
C ASN A 74 3.00 -0.16 -20.60
N ARG A 75 1.68 -0.09 -20.36
CA ARG A 75 0.68 -1.03 -20.87
C ARG A 75 1.02 -2.49 -20.57
N TYR A 76 1.65 -2.74 -19.43
CA TYR A 76 1.98 -4.09 -19.01
C TYR A 76 0.74 -4.88 -18.61
N THR A 77 0.78 -6.18 -18.87
CA THR A 77 -0.12 -7.12 -18.18
C THR A 77 0.39 -7.40 -16.77
N GLN A 78 -0.50 -7.86 -15.89
CA GLN A 78 -0.10 -8.25 -14.52
C GLN A 78 0.95 -9.38 -14.54
N ASP A 79 0.95 -10.26 -15.56
CA ASP A 79 1.94 -11.31 -15.72
C ASP A 79 3.32 -10.75 -16.08
N GLN A 80 3.38 -9.76 -16.97
CA GLN A 80 4.63 -9.10 -17.33
C GLN A 80 5.20 -8.34 -16.11
N LEU A 81 4.36 -7.58 -15.43
CA LEU A 81 4.75 -6.85 -14.23
C LEU A 81 5.27 -7.80 -13.13
N SER A 82 4.63 -8.95 -12.94
CA SER A 82 5.05 -9.96 -11.95
C SER A 82 6.47 -10.45 -12.18
N LYS A 83 6.86 -10.65 -13.44
CA LYS A 83 8.22 -11.06 -13.82
C LYS A 83 9.24 -9.94 -13.59
N ILE A 84 8.87 -8.68 -13.90
CA ILE A 84 9.75 -7.52 -13.75
C ILE A 84 10.02 -7.25 -12.27
N ILE A 85 8.98 -7.26 -11.43
CA ILE A 85 9.09 -6.96 -9.99
C ILE A 85 9.58 -8.16 -9.16
N GLY A 86 9.48 -9.39 -9.71
CA GLY A 86 9.83 -10.61 -8.97
C GLY A 86 8.78 -11.00 -7.91
N LYS A 87 7.52 -10.60 -8.11
CA LYS A 87 6.39 -10.95 -7.25
C LYS A 87 5.42 -11.85 -8.01
N SER A 88 4.56 -12.59 -7.28
CA SER A 88 3.53 -13.39 -7.95
C SER A 88 2.43 -12.48 -8.55
N ARG A 89 1.80 -12.94 -9.66
CA ARG A 89 0.64 -12.24 -10.23
C ARG A 89 -0.48 -12.04 -9.20
N SER A 90 -0.72 -13.03 -8.36
CA SER A 90 -1.74 -12.94 -7.30
C SER A 90 -1.39 -11.89 -6.25
N HIS A 91 -0.10 -11.68 -5.93
CA HIS A 91 0.35 -10.59 -5.08
C HIS A 91 -0.03 -9.24 -5.68
N ILE A 92 0.33 -8.99 -6.94
CA ILE A 92 0.00 -7.73 -7.64
C ILE A 92 -1.51 -7.52 -7.71
N ALA A 93 -2.27 -8.54 -8.09
CA ALA A 93 -3.73 -8.45 -8.14
C ALA A 93 -4.36 -8.10 -6.77
N ASN A 94 -3.86 -8.68 -5.68
CA ASN A 94 -4.34 -8.38 -4.33
C ASN A 94 -4.03 -6.94 -3.92
N PHE A 95 -2.86 -6.41 -4.28
CA PHE A 95 -2.49 -5.01 -4.01
C PHE A 95 -3.37 -4.04 -4.82
N LEU A 96 -3.54 -4.28 -6.11
CA LEU A 96 -4.41 -3.45 -6.96
C LEU A 96 -5.86 -3.38 -6.45
N ARG A 97 -6.38 -4.47 -5.89
CA ARG A 97 -7.72 -4.49 -5.30
C ARG A 97 -7.86 -3.56 -4.08
N LEU A 98 -6.77 -3.25 -3.37
CA LEU A 98 -6.80 -2.31 -2.25
C LEU A 98 -7.13 -0.89 -2.68
N LEU A 99 -6.77 -0.50 -3.91
CA LEU A 99 -7.10 0.82 -4.48
C LEU A 99 -8.61 1.00 -4.71
N GLY A 100 -9.39 -0.08 -4.74
CA GLY A 100 -10.84 -0.06 -4.77
C GLY A 100 -11.52 0.19 -3.41
N LEU A 101 -10.76 0.27 -2.33
CA LEU A 101 -11.29 0.64 -1.02
C LEU A 101 -11.58 2.15 -0.94
N PRO A 102 -12.56 2.57 -0.12
CA PRO A 102 -12.77 3.99 0.17
C PRO A 102 -11.48 4.66 0.67
N GLU A 103 -11.25 5.92 0.29
CA GLU A 103 -10.03 6.65 0.64
C GLU A 103 -9.75 6.70 2.14
N SER A 104 -10.80 6.82 2.97
CA SER A 104 -10.68 6.77 4.42
C SER A 104 -10.09 5.45 4.94
N VAL A 105 -10.34 4.32 4.26
CA VAL A 105 -9.76 3.02 4.60
C VAL A 105 -8.34 2.90 4.08
N GLN A 106 -8.08 3.43 2.87
CA GLN A 106 -6.72 3.49 2.33
C GLN A 106 -5.79 4.32 3.22
N THR A 107 -6.27 5.44 3.77
CA THR A 107 -5.51 6.26 4.73
C THR A 107 -5.16 5.46 5.99
N LEU A 108 -6.12 4.73 6.57
CA LEU A 108 -5.86 3.88 7.73
C LEU A 108 -4.83 2.77 7.46
N LEU A 109 -4.79 2.25 6.23
CA LEU A 109 -3.76 1.31 5.78
C LEU A 109 -2.40 1.99 5.62
N ARG A 110 -2.37 3.19 5.02
CA ARG A 110 -1.14 3.96 4.78
C ARG A 110 -0.48 4.34 6.10
N ASP A 111 -1.28 4.73 7.08
CA ASP A 111 -0.81 5.13 8.41
C ASP A 111 -0.46 3.93 9.32
N GLY A 112 -0.67 2.68 8.84
CA GLY A 112 -0.42 1.47 9.62
C GLY A 112 -1.44 1.20 10.74
N ASN A 113 -2.53 1.96 10.79
CA ASN A 113 -3.61 1.78 11.78
C ASN A 113 -4.42 0.51 11.55
N LEU A 114 -4.50 0.06 10.30
CA LEU A 114 -5.08 -1.22 9.91
C LEU A 114 -4.06 -2.02 9.09
N THR A 115 -4.14 -3.33 9.19
CA THR A 115 -3.32 -4.26 8.42
C THR A 115 -4.05 -4.75 7.18
N MET A 116 -3.30 -5.20 6.16
CA MET A 116 -3.86 -5.80 4.95
C MET A 116 -4.82 -6.96 5.25
N GLY A 117 -4.52 -7.79 6.27
CA GLY A 117 -5.38 -8.89 6.67
C GLY A 117 -6.74 -8.45 7.21
N GLN A 118 -6.79 -7.30 7.91
CA GLN A 118 -8.03 -6.74 8.45
C GLN A 118 -8.90 -6.09 7.38
N VAL A 119 -8.31 -5.49 6.35
CA VAL A 119 -9.08 -4.77 5.31
C VAL A 119 -9.44 -5.63 4.10
N ARG A 120 -8.75 -6.75 3.90
CA ARG A 120 -9.01 -7.65 2.76
C ARG A 120 -10.49 -8.06 2.62
N PRO A 121 -11.22 -8.43 3.69
CA PRO A 121 -12.63 -8.76 3.59
C PRO A 121 -13.54 -7.56 3.28
N LEU A 122 -13.03 -6.32 3.41
CA LEU A 122 -13.79 -5.08 3.12
C LEU A 122 -13.79 -4.72 1.63
N ILE A 123 -12.93 -5.35 0.82
CA ILE A 123 -12.80 -5.04 -0.61
C ILE A 123 -14.11 -5.35 -1.33
N GLY A 124 -14.73 -4.32 -1.93
CA GLY A 124 -16.01 -4.43 -2.61
C GLY A 124 -17.23 -4.39 -1.70
N HIS A 125 -17.05 -4.24 -0.39
CA HIS A 125 -18.18 -4.14 0.53
C HIS A 125 -18.77 -2.71 0.57
N PRO A 126 -20.09 -2.51 0.42
CA PRO A 126 -20.69 -1.17 0.35
C PRO A 126 -20.50 -0.35 1.63
N GLN A 127 -20.36 -0.98 2.77
CA GLN A 127 -20.14 -0.35 4.08
C GLN A 127 -18.68 -0.47 4.55
N ALA A 128 -17.71 -0.59 3.64
CA ALA A 128 -16.30 -0.81 3.98
C ALA A 128 -15.76 0.25 4.96
N ALA A 129 -16.09 1.52 4.78
CA ALA A 129 -15.65 2.61 5.66
C ALA A 129 -16.19 2.48 7.10
N LEU A 130 -17.46 2.07 7.28
CA LEU A 130 -18.06 1.88 8.59
C LEU A 130 -17.45 0.68 9.31
N LEU A 131 -17.30 -0.42 8.58
CA LEU A 131 -16.71 -1.66 9.11
C LEU A 131 -15.23 -1.45 9.49
N ALA A 132 -14.47 -0.71 8.69
CA ALA A 132 -13.08 -0.37 9.01
C ALA A 132 -12.98 0.41 10.33
N LYS A 133 -13.85 1.41 10.55
CA LYS A 133 -13.93 2.13 11.83
C LYS A 133 -14.25 1.20 13.00
N THR A 134 -15.15 0.24 12.80
CA THR A 134 -15.52 -0.74 13.83
C THR A 134 -14.35 -1.69 14.13
N ILE A 135 -13.62 -2.15 13.11
CA ILE A 135 -12.43 -3.00 13.26
C ILE A 135 -11.36 -2.25 14.08
N LEU A 136 -11.12 -0.99 13.73
CA LEU A 136 -10.15 -0.14 14.42
C LEU A 136 -10.53 0.11 15.88
N SER A 137 -11.76 0.58 16.12
CA SER A 137 -12.23 0.94 17.48
C SER A 137 -12.28 -0.22 18.45
N LYS A 138 -12.53 -1.45 17.93
CA LYS A 138 -12.58 -2.66 18.74
C LYS A 138 -11.27 -3.45 18.75
N GLY A 139 -10.26 -3.01 18.04
CA GLY A 139 -8.96 -3.71 17.93
C GLY A 139 -9.10 -5.13 17.39
N LEU A 140 -9.99 -5.36 16.41
CA LEU A 140 -10.28 -6.71 15.92
C LEU A 140 -9.12 -7.30 15.14
N SER A 141 -8.81 -8.56 15.38
CA SER A 141 -7.87 -9.34 14.56
C SER A 141 -8.41 -9.57 13.13
N ALA A 142 -7.54 -9.97 12.19
CA ALA A 142 -7.96 -10.27 10.81
C ALA A 142 -9.08 -11.32 10.73
N ARG A 143 -9.06 -12.37 11.57
CA ARG A 143 -10.11 -13.39 11.64
C ARG A 143 -11.44 -12.83 12.15
N GLN A 144 -11.39 -11.96 13.16
CA GLN A 144 -12.58 -11.30 13.70
C GLN A 144 -13.16 -10.29 12.70
N ALA A 145 -12.30 -9.58 11.94
CA ALA A 145 -12.73 -8.70 10.86
C ALA A 145 -13.47 -9.49 9.77
N GLU A 146 -12.94 -10.65 9.37
CA GLU A 146 -13.60 -11.53 8.39
C GLU A 146 -14.97 -12.02 8.89
N ALA A 147 -15.07 -12.43 10.15
CA ALA A 147 -16.32 -12.84 10.76
C ALA A 147 -17.34 -11.69 10.81
N LEU A 148 -16.88 -10.46 11.18
CA LEU A 148 -17.73 -9.28 11.22
C LEU A 148 -18.32 -8.97 9.83
N VAL A 149 -17.50 -9.03 8.77
CA VAL A 149 -17.94 -8.77 7.40
C VAL A 149 -18.93 -9.85 6.93
N LYS A 150 -18.67 -11.12 7.22
CA LYS A 150 -19.61 -12.21 6.89
C LYS A 150 -20.98 -12.00 7.53
N THR A 151 -21.01 -11.62 8.81
CA THR A 151 -22.28 -11.32 9.52
C THR A 151 -23.00 -10.11 8.92
N ALA A 152 -22.26 -9.07 8.52
CA ALA A 152 -22.83 -7.89 7.87
C ALA A 152 -23.42 -8.19 6.48
N VAL A 153 -22.84 -9.13 5.73
CA VAL A 153 -23.38 -9.59 4.42
C VAL A 153 -24.62 -10.44 4.59
N SER A 154 -24.70 -11.24 5.67
CA SER A 154 -25.83 -12.15 5.92
C SER A 154 -27.09 -11.43 6.46
N GLY A 155 -27.06 -10.12 6.64
CA GLY A 155 -28.19 -9.33 7.14
C GLY A 155 -28.49 -9.52 8.64
N ASP A 156 -27.69 -10.32 9.34
CA ASP A 156 -27.83 -10.59 10.76
C ASP A 156 -26.90 -9.63 11.55
N ALA A 157 -27.26 -8.35 11.58
CA ALA A 157 -26.58 -7.40 12.45
C ALA A 157 -26.86 -7.80 13.91
N PRO A 158 -25.85 -8.09 14.75
CA PRO A 158 -26.10 -8.31 16.16
C PRO A 158 -26.71 -7.02 16.75
N ALA A 159 -27.95 -7.10 17.15
CA ALA A 159 -28.66 -6.02 17.85
C ALA A 159 -27.78 -5.52 18.99
N ALA A 160 -27.54 -4.22 19.03
CA ALA A 160 -26.81 -3.56 20.10
C ALA A 160 -27.44 -3.99 21.43
N LYS A 161 -26.70 -4.72 22.28
CA LYS A 161 -27.09 -4.99 23.65
C LYS A 161 -27.28 -3.62 24.32
N LYS A 162 -28.54 -3.31 24.66
CA LYS A 162 -28.92 -2.19 25.50
C LYS A 162 -28.13 -2.30 26.81
N PRO A 163 -27.63 -1.21 27.38
CA PRO A 163 -27.03 -1.27 28.70
C PRO A 163 -28.03 -1.75 29.72
N ALA A 164 -27.64 -2.75 30.52
CA ALA A 164 -28.42 -3.27 31.60
C ALA A 164 -28.73 -2.14 32.60
N THR A 165 -30.00 -1.86 32.78
CA THR A 165 -30.51 -0.95 33.80
C THR A 165 -30.15 -1.55 35.17
N VAL A 166 -29.28 -0.84 35.91
CA VAL A 166 -29.01 -1.19 37.31
C VAL A 166 -30.26 -0.86 38.10
N GLU A 167 -31.03 -1.87 38.46
CA GLU A 167 -32.07 -1.72 39.46
C GLU A 167 -31.39 -1.41 40.81
N LYS A 168 -31.64 -0.22 41.28
CA LYS A 168 -31.42 0.13 42.68
C LYS A 168 -32.50 -0.56 43.51
N SER A 169 -32.16 -1.64 44.17
CA SER A 169 -32.95 -2.13 45.29
C SER A 169 -32.67 -1.24 46.49
N ALA A 170 -33.64 -0.42 46.80
CA ALA A 170 -33.78 0.21 48.09
C ALA A 170 -34.51 -0.76 49.02
N ASP A 171 -33.83 -1.29 50.01
CA ASP A 171 -34.45 -1.85 51.21
C ASP A 171 -33.81 -1.22 52.43
N ILE A 172 -34.54 -0.19 52.92
CA ILE A 172 -34.42 0.29 54.26
C ILE A 172 -35.52 -0.35 55.09
N LYS A 173 -35.18 -1.10 56.12
CA LYS A 173 -36.07 -1.39 57.25
C LYS A 173 -35.28 -1.38 58.55
N ALA A 174 -35.76 -0.46 59.38
CA ALA A 174 -35.84 -0.36 60.84
C ALA A 174 -34.58 -0.48 61.66
#